data_ad0226b59c2627d172eabfc1d7254151
#
_entry.id   ad0226b59c2627d172eabfc1d7254151
#
_cell.length_a   1.000
_cell.length_b   1.000
_cell.length_c   1.000
_cell.angle_alpha   90.00
_cell.angle_beta   90.00
_cell.angle_gamma   90.00
#
_symmetry.space_group_name_H-M   'P 1'
#
loop_
_entity.id
_entity.type
_entity.pdbx_description
1 polymer ?
#
loop_
_entity_poly.entity_id
_entity_poly.type
_entity_poly.pdbx_seq_one_letter_code
_entity_poly.pdbx_strand_id
1 'polypeptide(L)'
;MSNQGSPWTNLTHVGVVVRDLDQAVSLYETLGAGPFKRFRLPGLNFEVRFRQHFGVSADDHVQEVAWGSMGPIAVEIFQCIRGDSIPQRFLDNRGEGIWHYGYDVEDMKYTIGWMAARGYSIIGEAEYVDGTRMCYFNTEQVGGVYFQAHEIAQGSRLKHNLQADSPK
;
A
#
# COMPACT_ATOMS: atom_id res chain seq x y z
N MET A 1 -6.34 -16.95 25.51
CA MET A 1 -5.92 -15.93 24.52
C MET A 1 -4.58 -16.39 23.98
N SER A 2 -4.50 -16.75 22.71
CA SER A 2 -3.24 -17.16 22.07
C SER A 2 -2.23 -16.01 22.20
N ASN A 3 -1.06 -16.32 22.72
CA ASN A 3 0.05 -15.37 22.89
C ASN A 3 0.74 -15.13 21.52
N GLN A 4 -0.05 -14.83 20.49
CA GLN A 4 0.48 -14.45 19.20
C GLN A 4 1.07 -13.05 19.32
N GLY A 5 2.30 -12.89 18.85
CA GLY A 5 3.03 -11.63 18.89
C GLY A 5 2.44 -10.55 17.96
N SER A 6 3.16 -9.46 17.80
CA SER A 6 2.79 -8.40 16.86
C SER A 6 2.66 -8.96 15.42
N PRO A 7 1.62 -8.60 14.64
CA PRO A 7 1.52 -8.98 13.24
C PRO A 7 2.50 -8.19 12.33
N TRP A 8 3.08 -7.12 12.83
CA TRP A 8 3.96 -6.20 12.10
C TRP A 8 5.42 -6.66 12.08
N THR A 9 5.67 -7.84 11.54
CA THR A 9 7.01 -8.46 11.53
C THR A 9 7.72 -8.38 10.19
N ASN A 10 6.98 -8.17 9.09
CA ASN A 10 7.52 -8.18 7.74
C ASN A 10 7.18 -6.88 7.00
N LEU A 11 7.97 -5.83 7.24
CA LEU A 11 7.91 -4.58 6.46
C LEU A 11 8.40 -4.85 5.03
N THR A 12 7.55 -4.66 4.05
CA THR A 12 7.83 -4.97 2.65
C THR A 12 8.10 -3.72 1.81
N HIS A 13 7.42 -2.62 2.12
CA HIS A 13 7.56 -1.39 1.34
C HIS A 13 7.17 -0.14 2.12
N VAL A 14 7.56 0.99 1.55
CA VAL A 14 7.09 2.32 1.92
C VAL A 14 6.30 2.91 0.76
N GLY A 15 5.13 3.47 1.05
CA GLY A 15 4.31 4.16 0.07
C GLY A 15 4.54 5.67 0.12
N VAL A 16 4.85 6.24 -1.03
CA VAL A 16 5.08 7.68 -1.22
C VAL A 16 4.01 8.24 -2.14
N VAL A 17 3.31 9.29 -1.73
CA VAL A 17 2.35 9.98 -2.60
C VAL A 17 2.97 11.26 -3.16
N VAL A 18 2.78 11.47 -4.46
CA VAL A 18 3.35 12.58 -5.21
C VAL A 18 2.33 13.19 -6.17
N ARG A 19 2.59 14.42 -6.63
CA ARG A 19 1.80 15.11 -7.66
C ARG A 19 2.22 14.73 -9.08
N ASP A 20 3.49 14.38 -9.26
CA ASP A 20 4.09 14.04 -10.56
C ASP A 20 4.92 12.78 -10.41
N LEU A 21 4.38 11.66 -10.95
CA LEU A 21 5.01 10.35 -10.88
C LEU A 21 6.30 10.29 -11.69
N ASP A 22 6.35 10.96 -12.86
CA ASP A 22 7.51 10.93 -13.74
C ASP A 22 8.71 11.65 -13.10
N GLN A 23 8.44 12.82 -12.51
CA GLN A 23 9.46 13.58 -11.80
C GLN A 23 9.97 12.79 -10.58
N ALA A 24 9.07 12.19 -9.81
CA ALA A 24 9.45 11.41 -8.64
C ALA A 24 10.28 10.18 -9.02
N VAL A 25 9.85 9.39 -10.00
CA VAL A 25 10.60 8.22 -10.46
C VAL A 25 12.00 8.62 -10.92
N SER A 26 12.13 9.66 -11.75
CA SER A 26 13.42 10.16 -12.22
C SER A 26 14.34 10.54 -11.07
N LEU A 27 13.82 11.22 -10.03
CA LEU A 27 14.59 11.55 -8.84
C LEU A 27 15.07 10.31 -8.08
N TYR A 28 14.17 9.36 -7.82
CA TYR A 28 14.50 8.12 -7.10
C TYR A 28 15.54 7.28 -7.86
N GLU A 29 15.44 7.18 -9.19
CA GLU A 29 16.43 6.49 -10.02
C GLU A 29 17.81 7.17 -9.95
N THR A 30 17.85 8.49 -9.96
CA THR A 30 19.09 9.27 -9.78
C THR A 30 19.75 8.99 -8.43
N LEU A 31 18.94 8.66 -7.39
CA LEU A 31 19.42 8.29 -6.06
C LEU A 31 19.75 6.78 -5.92
N GLY A 32 19.62 6.01 -7.01
CA GLY A 32 19.97 4.59 -7.05
C GLY A 32 18.85 3.64 -6.64
N ALA A 33 17.61 4.13 -6.52
CA ALA A 33 16.44 3.27 -6.35
C ALA A 33 15.94 2.76 -7.71
N GLY A 34 15.18 1.67 -7.73
CA GLY A 34 14.64 1.07 -8.94
C GLY A 34 15.33 -0.24 -9.33
N PRO A 35 15.13 -0.76 -10.56
CA PRO A 35 14.25 -0.19 -11.60
C PRO A 35 12.78 -0.16 -11.17
N PHE A 36 12.01 0.80 -11.73
CA PHE A 36 10.58 0.93 -11.42
C PHE A 36 9.70 0.26 -12.47
N LYS A 37 8.78 -0.60 -12.00
CA LYS A 37 7.65 -1.11 -12.80
C LYS A 37 6.47 -0.18 -12.61
N ARG A 38 5.81 0.21 -13.71
CA ARG A 38 4.65 1.10 -13.68
C ARG A 38 3.37 0.35 -13.97
N PHE A 39 2.31 0.69 -13.26
CA PHE A 39 0.98 0.15 -13.48
C PHE A 39 -0.10 1.13 -13.02
N ARG A 40 -1.33 0.86 -13.42
CA ARG A 40 -2.50 1.66 -13.03
C ARG A 40 -3.40 0.82 -12.13
N LEU A 41 -3.95 1.45 -11.09
CA LEU A 41 -4.92 0.82 -10.19
C LEU A 41 -6.27 1.56 -10.26
N PRO A 42 -7.40 0.88 -10.51
CA PRO A 42 -7.47 -0.51 -10.99
C PRO A 42 -6.95 -0.65 -12.42
N GLY A 43 -6.51 -1.85 -12.79
CA GLY A 43 -5.98 -2.13 -14.12
C GLY A 43 -5.71 -3.62 -14.32
N LEU A 44 -5.21 -3.99 -15.51
CA LEU A 44 -4.83 -5.36 -15.84
C LEU A 44 -3.88 -5.92 -14.78
N ASN A 45 -4.15 -7.13 -14.30
CA ASN A 45 -3.44 -7.83 -13.21
C ASN A 45 -3.65 -7.28 -11.79
N PHE A 46 -4.44 -6.21 -11.63
CA PHE A 46 -4.81 -5.62 -10.33
C PHE A 46 -6.31 -5.38 -10.29
N GLU A 47 -7.08 -6.38 -10.70
CA GLU A 47 -8.54 -6.32 -10.64
C GLU A 47 -9.01 -6.41 -9.20
N VAL A 48 -9.86 -5.46 -8.81
CA VAL A 48 -10.38 -5.32 -7.46
C VAL A 48 -11.82 -5.83 -7.45
N ARG A 49 -12.10 -6.77 -6.56
CA ARG A 49 -13.45 -7.25 -6.30
C ARG A 49 -14.26 -6.24 -5.51
N PHE A 50 -13.59 -5.57 -4.58
CA PHE A 50 -14.19 -4.62 -3.68
C PHE A 50 -13.09 -3.67 -3.16
N ARG A 51 -13.40 -2.38 -3.04
CA ARG A 51 -12.53 -1.37 -2.43
C ARG A 51 -13.36 -0.28 -1.77
N GLN A 52 -12.99 0.07 -0.53
CA GLN A 52 -13.57 1.22 0.15
C GLN A 52 -12.52 2.03 0.92
N HIS A 53 -12.76 3.33 1.02
CA HIS A 53 -12.01 4.27 1.85
C HIS A 53 -12.98 5.02 2.75
N PHE A 54 -12.66 5.11 4.05
CA PHE A 54 -13.49 5.78 5.06
C PHE A 54 -14.96 5.28 5.08
N GLY A 55 -15.15 3.97 4.82
CA GLY A 55 -16.48 3.35 4.79
C GLY A 55 -17.33 3.64 3.54
N VAL A 56 -16.74 4.28 2.52
CA VAL A 56 -17.40 4.62 1.26
C VAL A 56 -16.72 3.86 0.11
N SER A 57 -17.49 3.38 -0.88
CA SER A 57 -16.92 2.79 -2.09
C SER A 57 -15.89 3.73 -2.73
N ALA A 58 -14.76 3.17 -3.12
CA ALA A 58 -13.68 3.86 -3.82
C ALA A 58 -13.50 3.35 -5.25
N ASP A 59 -14.58 2.88 -5.88
CA ASP A 59 -14.54 2.28 -7.21
C ASP A 59 -14.15 3.28 -8.31
N ASP A 60 -14.42 4.57 -8.10
CA ASP A 60 -14.05 5.66 -9.01
C ASP A 60 -12.60 6.14 -8.83
N HIS A 61 -11.93 5.72 -7.76
CA HIS A 61 -10.55 6.10 -7.51
C HIS A 61 -9.59 5.42 -8.49
N VAL A 62 -8.78 6.23 -9.15
CA VAL A 62 -7.76 5.79 -10.10
C VAL A 62 -6.43 6.40 -9.71
N GLN A 63 -5.40 5.58 -9.69
CA GLN A 63 -4.03 6.00 -9.41
C GLN A 63 -3.04 5.34 -10.36
N GLU A 64 -1.97 6.04 -10.66
CA GLU A 64 -0.78 5.49 -11.28
C GLU A 64 0.26 5.20 -10.21
N VAL A 65 0.94 4.08 -10.37
CA VAL A 65 1.88 3.56 -9.38
C VAL A 65 3.18 3.19 -10.06
N ALA A 66 4.28 3.53 -9.42
CA ALA A 66 5.60 3.02 -9.74
C ALA A 66 6.13 2.21 -8.55
N TRP A 67 6.49 0.97 -8.79
CA TRP A 67 7.03 0.05 -7.79
C TRP A 67 8.48 -0.28 -8.11
N GLY A 68 9.38 0.00 -7.19
CA GLY A 68 10.81 -0.26 -7.33
C GLY A 68 11.44 -0.65 -6.01
N SER A 69 12.74 -0.95 -6.03
CA SER A 69 13.51 -1.29 -4.84
C SER A 69 14.39 -0.13 -4.37
N MET A 70 14.54 0.00 -3.05
CA MET A 70 15.52 0.88 -2.43
C MET A 70 16.26 0.07 -1.33
N GLY A 71 17.33 -0.61 -1.72
CA GLY A 71 17.96 -1.62 -0.89
C GLY A 71 17.03 -2.81 -0.64
N PRO A 72 16.84 -3.27 0.61
CA PRO A 72 16.00 -4.42 0.92
C PRO A 72 14.51 -4.11 0.95
N ILE A 73 14.11 -2.83 0.89
CA ILE A 73 12.73 -2.37 0.99
C ILE A 73 12.25 -1.91 -0.38
N ALA A 74 11.01 -2.22 -0.73
CA ALA A 74 10.38 -1.64 -1.91
C ALA A 74 9.90 -0.21 -1.64
N VAL A 75 9.87 0.59 -2.69
CA VAL A 75 9.24 1.91 -2.72
C VAL A 75 8.07 1.85 -3.68
N GLU A 76 6.90 2.22 -3.20
CA GLU A 76 5.68 2.33 -3.98
C GLU A 76 5.31 3.81 -4.11
N ILE A 77 5.46 4.37 -5.30
CA ILE A 77 5.20 5.80 -5.55
C ILE A 77 3.83 5.92 -6.21
N PHE A 78 2.95 6.75 -5.65
CA PHE A 78 1.57 6.96 -6.08
C PHE A 78 1.36 8.34 -6.65
N GLN A 79 0.69 8.41 -7.78
CA GLN A 79 0.01 9.62 -8.26
C GLN A 79 -1.49 9.36 -8.34
N CYS A 80 -2.28 10.13 -7.59
CA CYS A 80 -3.73 10.07 -7.67
C CYS A 80 -4.19 10.77 -8.94
N ILE A 81 -4.97 10.07 -9.78
CA ILE A 81 -5.46 10.59 -11.06
C ILE A 81 -6.91 11.06 -10.93
N ARG A 82 -7.71 10.34 -10.14
CA ARG A 82 -9.15 10.63 -9.97
C ARG A 82 -9.69 9.97 -8.71
N GLY A 83 -10.74 10.56 -8.16
CA GLY A 83 -11.52 10.02 -7.04
C GLY A 83 -10.96 10.37 -5.67
N ASP A 84 -11.83 10.34 -4.66
CA ASP A 84 -11.44 10.54 -3.27
C ASP A 84 -10.79 9.28 -2.70
N SER A 85 -9.68 9.45 -1.99
CA SER A 85 -8.93 8.32 -1.46
C SER A 85 -8.04 8.73 -0.28
N ILE A 86 -7.55 7.74 0.47
CA ILE A 86 -6.61 7.97 1.56
C ILE A 86 -5.35 8.72 1.08
N PRO A 87 -4.65 8.27 0.01
CA PRO A 87 -3.47 8.99 -0.48
C PRO A 87 -3.80 10.38 -1.00
N GLN A 88 -4.96 10.60 -1.66
CA GLN A 88 -5.36 11.93 -2.10
C GLN A 88 -5.57 12.88 -0.92
N ARG A 89 -6.31 12.43 0.10
CA ARG A 89 -6.52 13.24 1.32
C ARG A 89 -5.23 13.52 2.08
N PHE A 90 -4.29 12.56 2.09
CA PHE A 90 -2.97 12.80 2.66
C PHE A 90 -2.23 13.90 1.88
N LEU A 91 -2.18 13.79 0.55
CA LEU A 91 -1.54 14.75 -0.35
C LEU A 91 -2.11 16.17 -0.18
N ASP A 92 -3.43 16.29 -0.06
CA ASP A 92 -4.12 17.58 0.10
C ASP A 92 -3.84 18.22 1.46
N ASN A 93 -3.76 17.44 2.52
CA ASN A 93 -3.61 17.94 3.88
C ASN A 93 -2.14 18.11 4.32
N ARG A 94 -1.21 17.32 3.76
CA ARG A 94 0.18 17.25 4.23
C ARG A 94 1.23 17.47 3.15
N GLY A 95 0.82 17.44 1.88
CA GLY A 95 1.73 17.51 0.74
C GLY A 95 2.31 16.14 0.38
N GLU A 96 3.33 16.15 -0.46
CA GLU A 96 4.03 14.94 -0.92
C GLU A 96 4.86 14.31 0.20
N GLY A 97 4.96 12.99 0.20
CA GLY A 97 5.80 12.29 1.16
C GLY A 97 5.38 10.85 1.43
N ILE A 98 6.05 10.23 2.40
CA ILE A 98 5.71 8.89 2.86
C ILE A 98 4.38 8.96 3.60
N TRP A 99 3.39 8.20 3.11
CA TRP A 99 2.07 8.16 3.69
C TRP A 99 1.72 6.82 4.34
N HIS A 100 2.39 5.71 3.93
CA HIS A 100 2.19 4.43 4.61
C HIS A 100 3.44 3.56 4.68
N TYR A 101 3.42 2.64 5.64
CA TYR A 101 4.28 1.47 5.73
C TYR A 101 3.46 0.24 5.39
N GLY A 102 3.92 -0.56 4.42
CA GLY A 102 3.26 -1.78 3.99
C GLY A 102 3.90 -3.02 4.59
N TYR A 103 3.07 -3.87 5.17
CA TYR A 103 3.47 -5.12 5.81
C TYR A 103 2.72 -6.31 5.19
N ASP A 104 3.43 -7.39 4.88
CA ASP A 104 2.78 -8.67 4.66
C ASP A 104 2.41 -9.29 6.00
N VAL A 105 1.17 -9.77 6.12
CA VAL A 105 0.64 -10.43 7.32
C VAL A 105 0.12 -11.82 6.97
N GLU A 106 0.20 -12.75 7.92
CA GLU A 106 -0.23 -14.14 7.72
C GLU A 106 -1.77 -14.30 7.83
N ASP A 107 -2.41 -13.48 8.67
CA ASP A 107 -3.84 -13.55 8.97
C ASP A 107 -4.40 -12.12 9.14
N MET A 108 -5.16 -11.68 8.16
CA MET A 108 -5.80 -10.37 8.17
C MET A 108 -6.82 -10.24 9.31
N LYS A 109 -7.57 -11.29 9.58
CA LYS A 109 -8.57 -11.29 10.66
C LYS A 109 -7.91 -11.10 12.03
N TYR A 110 -6.80 -11.83 12.27
CA TYR A 110 -6.00 -11.67 13.47
C TYR A 110 -5.46 -10.23 13.56
N THR A 111 -4.88 -9.71 12.47
CA THR A 111 -4.29 -8.36 12.41
C THR A 111 -5.33 -7.28 12.73
N ILE A 112 -6.53 -7.38 12.14
CA ILE A 112 -7.65 -6.46 12.41
C ILE A 112 -8.04 -6.52 13.90
N GLY A 113 -8.21 -7.70 14.46
CA GLY A 113 -8.54 -7.88 15.87
C GLY A 113 -7.47 -7.35 16.81
N TRP A 114 -6.18 -7.55 16.46
CA TRP A 114 -5.04 -7.06 17.21
C TRP A 114 -4.98 -5.52 17.23
N MET A 115 -5.27 -4.87 16.10
CA MET A 115 -5.35 -3.42 15.96
C MET A 115 -6.56 -2.84 16.72
N ALA A 116 -7.73 -3.45 16.54
CA ALA A 116 -8.95 -3.02 17.21
C ALA A 116 -8.83 -3.07 18.75
N ALA A 117 -8.17 -4.10 19.29
CA ALA A 117 -7.91 -4.22 20.72
C ALA A 117 -7.00 -3.09 21.28
N ARG A 118 -6.34 -2.33 20.39
CA ARG A 118 -5.46 -1.19 20.72
C ARG A 118 -6.05 0.16 20.33
N GLY A 119 -7.32 0.17 19.91
CA GLY A 119 -8.05 1.39 19.55
C GLY A 119 -7.82 1.89 18.12
N TYR A 120 -7.21 1.07 17.25
CA TYR A 120 -7.03 1.40 15.85
C TYR A 120 -8.10 0.73 15.01
N SER A 121 -8.68 1.49 14.07
CA SER A 121 -9.72 1.03 13.16
C SER A 121 -9.22 1.02 11.71
N ILE A 122 -9.91 0.23 10.89
CA ILE A 122 -9.73 0.24 9.43
C ILE A 122 -10.28 1.57 8.89
N ILE A 123 -9.52 2.21 8.01
CA ILE A 123 -9.93 3.40 7.25
C ILE A 123 -10.00 3.13 5.75
N GLY A 124 -9.41 2.06 5.30
CA GLY A 124 -9.49 1.60 3.92
C GLY A 124 -9.22 0.12 3.81
N GLU A 125 -9.91 -0.52 2.90
CA GLU A 125 -9.71 -1.93 2.60
C GLU A 125 -10.00 -2.25 1.14
N ALA A 126 -9.37 -3.30 0.65
CA ALA A 126 -9.65 -3.86 -0.66
C ALA A 126 -9.49 -5.38 -0.63
N GLU A 127 -10.25 -6.04 -1.52
CA GLU A 127 -10.08 -7.43 -1.87
C GLU A 127 -9.89 -7.54 -3.37
N TYR A 128 -8.83 -8.18 -3.77
CA TYR A 128 -8.51 -8.44 -5.17
C TYR A 128 -9.20 -9.73 -5.64
N VAL A 129 -9.37 -9.89 -6.97
CA VAL A 129 -10.05 -11.06 -7.55
C VAL A 129 -9.31 -12.37 -7.28
N ASP A 130 -8.00 -12.31 -7.01
CA ASP A 130 -7.19 -13.47 -6.65
C ASP A 130 -7.30 -13.85 -5.16
N GLY A 131 -8.08 -13.11 -4.38
CA GLY A 131 -8.30 -13.33 -2.95
C GLY A 131 -7.29 -12.61 -2.05
N THR A 132 -6.32 -11.87 -2.60
CA THR A 132 -5.44 -11.01 -1.80
C THR A 132 -6.26 -9.92 -1.14
N ARG A 133 -5.97 -9.62 0.13
CA ARG A 133 -6.66 -8.61 0.94
C ARG A 133 -5.69 -7.54 1.40
N MET A 134 -6.19 -6.33 1.53
CA MET A 134 -5.43 -5.17 1.98
C MET A 134 -6.27 -4.32 2.92
N CYS A 135 -5.65 -3.84 4.01
CA CYS A 135 -6.27 -2.89 4.93
C CYS A 135 -5.32 -1.77 5.30
N TYR A 136 -5.84 -0.54 5.41
CA TYR A 136 -5.17 0.60 6.05
C TYR A 136 -5.78 0.89 7.40
N PHE A 137 -4.95 1.23 8.38
CA PHE A 137 -5.36 1.56 9.75
C PHE A 137 -5.08 3.03 10.07
N ASN A 138 -5.93 3.62 10.95
CA ASN A 138 -5.84 5.02 11.38
C ASN A 138 -4.68 5.27 12.36
N THR A 139 -3.45 5.02 11.93
CA THR A 139 -2.22 5.12 12.75
C THR A 139 -1.49 6.45 12.60
N GLU A 140 -2.04 7.40 11.85
CA GLU A 140 -1.41 8.67 11.51
C GLU A 140 -1.22 9.67 12.65
N GLN A 141 -1.71 9.35 13.85
CA GLN A 141 -1.68 10.24 15.02
C GLN A 141 -0.27 10.63 15.46
N VAL A 142 0.71 9.74 15.26
CA VAL A 142 2.11 10.00 15.54
C VAL A 142 2.94 9.70 14.31
N GLY A 143 3.70 10.68 13.83
CA GLY A 143 4.52 10.57 12.63
C GLY A 143 3.76 10.68 11.31
N GLY A 144 2.43 10.76 11.34
CA GLY A 144 1.60 10.99 10.15
C GLY A 144 1.51 9.84 9.16
N VAL A 145 1.90 8.62 9.54
CA VAL A 145 2.02 7.47 8.65
C VAL A 145 0.94 6.44 8.94
N TYR A 146 0.31 5.91 7.89
CA TYR A 146 -0.64 4.82 8.00
C TYR A 146 0.08 3.46 7.98
N PHE A 147 -0.43 2.48 8.73
CA PHE A 147 -0.01 1.09 8.59
C PHE A 147 -0.94 0.38 7.63
N GLN A 148 -0.35 -0.29 6.66
CA GLN A 148 -1.05 -1.10 5.68
C GLN A 148 -0.69 -2.57 5.90
N ALA A 149 -1.70 -3.43 5.97
CA ALA A 149 -1.55 -4.88 6.00
C ALA A 149 -1.93 -5.48 4.66
N HIS A 150 -1.11 -6.41 4.16
CA HIS A 150 -1.41 -7.26 3.02
C HIS A 150 -1.45 -8.72 3.46
N GLU A 151 -2.57 -9.41 3.23
CA GLU A 151 -2.66 -10.86 3.26
C GLU A 151 -2.65 -11.37 1.82
N ILE A 152 -1.47 -11.82 1.39
CA ILE A 152 -1.26 -12.24 0.00
C ILE A 152 -1.83 -13.64 -0.20
N ALA A 153 -2.77 -13.79 -1.13
CA ALA A 153 -3.36 -15.08 -1.46
C ALA A 153 -2.30 -16.06 -2.00
N GLN A 154 -2.48 -17.35 -1.70
CA GLN A 154 -1.58 -18.39 -2.20
C GLN A 154 -1.64 -18.42 -3.74
N GLY A 155 -0.49 -18.31 -4.41
CA GLY A 155 -0.40 -18.25 -5.86
C GLY A 155 -0.78 -16.90 -6.47
N SER A 156 -0.91 -15.87 -5.66
CA SER A 156 -1.20 -14.52 -6.13
C SER A 156 -0.16 -14.03 -7.15
N ARG A 157 -0.66 -13.49 -8.26
CA ARG A 157 0.17 -12.81 -9.27
C ARG A 157 0.66 -11.45 -8.79
N LEU A 158 0.01 -10.85 -7.78
CA LEU A 158 0.43 -9.58 -7.18
C LEU A 158 1.88 -9.67 -6.71
N LYS A 159 2.22 -10.71 -5.97
CA LYS A 159 3.60 -10.91 -5.46
C LYS A 159 4.61 -11.03 -6.61
N HIS A 160 4.24 -11.69 -7.69
CA HIS A 160 5.10 -11.87 -8.87
C HIS A 160 5.25 -10.58 -9.68
N ASN A 161 4.18 -9.79 -9.77
CA ASN A 161 4.19 -8.52 -10.49
C ASN A 161 4.93 -7.40 -9.73
N LEU A 162 4.95 -7.48 -8.39
CA LEU A 162 5.60 -6.51 -7.51
C LEU A 162 7.06 -6.89 -7.16
N GLN A 163 7.45 -8.16 -7.30
CA GLN A 163 8.86 -8.51 -7.16
C GLN A 163 9.63 -7.89 -8.34
N ALA A 164 10.36 -6.82 -8.06
CA ALA A 164 11.42 -6.37 -8.94
C ALA A 164 12.41 -7.54 -9.09
N ASP A 165 12.87 -7.80 -10.33
CA ASP A 165 13.98 -8.73 -10.51
C ASP A 165 15.13 -8.24 -9.64
N SER A 166 15.36 -8.93 -8.53
CA SER A 166 16.51 -8.62 -7.68
C SER A 166 17.75 -8.72 -8.55
N PRO A 167 18.60 -7.70 -8.60
CA PRO A 167 19.86 -7.84 -9.31
C PRO A 167 20.62 -9.02 -8.73
N LYS A 168 21.05 -9.94 -9.60
CA LYS A 168 21.91 -11.09 -9.25
C LYS A 168 23.24 -10.61 -8.76
#